data_97b6516541eeb5692a4592921147820e
#
_entry.id   97b6516541eeb5692a4592921147820e
#
_cell.length_a   1.000
_cell.length_b   1.000
_cell.length_c   1.000
_cell.angle_alpha   90.00
_cell.angle_beta   90.00
_cell.angle_gamma   90.00
#
_symmetry.space_group_name_H-M   'P 1'
#
loop_
_entity.id
_entity.type
_entity.pdbx_description
1 polymer ?
#
loop_
_entity_poly.entity_id
_entity_poly.type
_entity_poly.pdbx_seq_one_letter_code
_entity_poly.pdbx_strand_id
1 'polypeptide(L)'
;AALIYSWYPMTYIRNGEGVPVRLINKMMRAAEKVMWDRGIHYAAGIIDYGVTRAMGTFGRSRYEERGDFQKENGEMQTLFWKDLKKVESHLMNGDDDCPWFCIEQAQEQEGPEIYNFMQRIYEGIPDKSWFSMDKEEKILRYVATAGFAVKAEAPVGGHEYELAGIFIARTSELGEENLGKYLNLNEEELTRVAHMEIAMVDEEFRGRGLQKELMKTAEEHLKFLGYHWLMGTAHPENVYSVNNFRKLGYEIVAKDLKYGGLPRYVFCKKI
;
A
#
# COMPACT_ATOMS: atom_id res chain seq x y z
N ALA A 1 5.31 24.30 -20.48
CA ALA A 1 3.94 24.09 -20.93
C ALA A 1 3.43 22.80 -20.32
N ALA A 2 2.37 22.88 -19.57
CA ALA A 2 1.68 21.70 -19.05
C ALA A 2 0.91 21.04 -20.20
N LEU A 3 1.15 19.76 -20.46
CA LEU A 3 0.33 18.99 -21.35
C LEU A 3 -0.77 18.36 -20.52
N ILE A 4 -2.01 18.78 -20.74
CA ILE A 4 -3.18 18.19 -20.08
C ILE A 4 -3.62 17.02 -20.95
N TYR A 5 -3.48 15.80 -20.44
CA TYR A 5 -4.11 14.62 -21.02
C TYR A 5 -5.35 14.29 -20.23
N SER A 6 -6.47 14.29 -20.88
CA SER A 6 -7.66 13.60 -20.40
C SER A 6 -7.46 12.11 -20.69
N TRP A 7 -7.15 11.35 -19.67
CA TRP A 7 -7.18 9.91 -19.74
C TRP A 7 -8.61 9.47 -19.42
N TYR A 8 -9.32 9.08 -20.44
CA TYR A 8 -10.41 8.15 -20.21
C TYR A 8 -9.74 6.84 -19.86
N PRO A 9 -9.89 6.32 -18.64
CA PRO A 9 -9.53 4.95 -18.42
C PRO A 9 -10.37 4.17 -19.41
N MET A 10 -9.75 3.43 -20.32
CA MET A 10 -10.45 2.45 -21.13
C MET A 10 -10.93 1.32 -20.21
N THR A 11 -11.81 1.68 -19.28
CA THR A 11 -12.52 0.75 -18.40
C THR A 11 -13.65 0.06 -19.15
N TYR A 12 -13.83 0.36 -20.42
CA TYR A 12 -14.77 -0.27 -21.29
C TYR A 12 -14.08 -1.28 -22.20
N ILE A 13 -13.61 -2.35 -21.61
CA ILE A 13 -13.58 -3.61 -22.33
C ILE A 13 -15.00 -4.18 -22.18
N ARG A 14 -15.63 -4.37 -23.30
CA ARG A 14 -17.08 -4.70 -23.46
C ARG A 14 -17.57 -5.98 -22.75
N ASN A 15 -16.75 -6.71 -22.01
CA ASN A 15 -17.07 -8.01 -21.44
C ASN A 15 -16.85 -8.10 -19.92
N GLY A 16 -16.79 -6.97 -19.19
CA GLY A 16 -16.65 -7.01 -17.73
C GLY A 16 -15.24 -7.29 -17.24
N GLU A 17 -14.29 -7.60 -18.10
CA GLU A 17 -12.88 -7.73 -17.79
C GLU A 17 -12.23 -6.35 -17.90
N GLY A 18 -12.00 -5.69 -16.74
CA GLY A 18 -11.30 -4.41 -16.70
C GLY A 18 -9.83 -4.56 -17.11
N VAL A 19 -9.25 -3.50 -17.68
CA VAL A 19 -7.80 -3.45 -17.89
C VAL A 19 -7.13 -3.63 -16.51
N PRO A 20 -6.20 -4.56 -16.35
CA PRO A 20 -5.48 -4.72 -15.11
C PRO A 20 -4.87 -3.38 -14.68
N VAL A 21 -5.08 -2.96 -13.44
CA VAL A 21 -4.51 -1.72 -12.85
C VAL A 21 -3.00 -1.64 -13.10
N ARG A 22 -2.33 -2.75 -13.08
CA ARG A 22 -0.95 -3.00 -13.44
C ARG A 22 -0.57 -2.48 -14.83
N LEU A 23 -1.38 -2.76 -15.86
CA LEU A 23 -1.12 -2.26 -17.20
C LEU A 23 -1.27 -0.73 -17.25
N ILE A 24 -2.26 -0.18 -16.57
CA ILE A 24 -2.47 1.27 -16.48
C ILE A 24 -1.25 1.94 -15.83
N ASN A 25 -0.76 1.42 -14.72
CA ASN A 25 0.42 1.97 -14.05
C ASN A 25 1.68 1.90 -14.93
N LYS A 26 1.88 0.80 -15.67
CA LYS A 26 2.94 0.69 -16.67
C LYS A 26 2.84 1.77 -17.76
N MET A 27 1.64 1.93 -18.30
CA MET A 27 1.39 2.93 -19.34
C MET A 27 1.63 4.36 -18.82
N MET A 28 1.19 4.66 -17.60
CA MET A 28 1.44 5.96 -16.96
C MET A 28 2.94 6.24 -16.81
N ARG A 29 3.70 5.28 -16.31
CA ARG A 29 5.17 5.42 -16.16
C ARG A 29 5.88 5.57 -17.50
N ALA A 30 5.50 4.79 -18.50
CA ALA A 30 6.06 4.94 -19.85
C ALA A 30 5.75 6.33 -20.43
N ALA A 31 4.53 6.85 -20.20
CA ALA A 31 4.18 8.20 -20.62
C ALA A 31 4.98 9.27 -19.86
N GLU A 32 5.16 9.11 -18.55
CA GLU A 32 5.97 10.00 -17.70
C GLU A 32 7.44 10.05 -18.18
N LYS A 33 8.01 8.87 -18.50
CA LYS A 33 9.36 8.81 -19.06
C LYS A 33 9.48 9.57 -20.40
N VAL A 34 8.55 9.35 -21.31
CA VAL A 34 8.51 10.07 -22.59
C VAL A 34 8.35 11.58 -22.38
N MET A 35 7.53 12.01 -21.43
CA MET A 35 7.38 13.42 -21.08
C MET A 35 8.70 13.99 -20.55
N TRP A 36 9.36 13.29 -19.64
CA TRP A 36 10.66 13.70 -19.10
C TRP A 36 11.73 13.82 -20.16
N ASP A 37 11.88 12.80 -21.03
CA ASP A 37 12.85 12.78 -22.14
C ASP A 37 12.63 13.93 -23.13
N ARG A 38 11.43 14.50 -23.16
CA ARG A 38 11.05 15.69 -23.97
C ARG A 38 11.17 17.01 -23.21
N GLY A 39 11.72 17.00 -21.99
CA GLY A 39 11.88 18.19 -21.16
C GLY A 39 10.60 18.70 -20.52
N ILE A 40 9.55 17.86 -20.45
CA ILE A 40 8.32 18.16 -19.72
C ILE A 40 8.52 17.74 -18.26
N HIS A 41 8.40 18.71 -17.35
CA HIS A 41 8.72 18.50 -15.95
C HIS A 41 7.48 18.27 -15.06
N TYR A 42 6.29 18.43 -15.60
CA TYR A 42 5.06 18.33 -14.87
C TYR A 42 4.04 17.51 -15.64
N ALA A 43 3.33 16.62 -14.94
CA ALA A 43 2.22 15.87 -15.48
C ALA A 43 0.93 16.21 -14.70
N ALA A 44 -0.18 16.31 -15.40
CA ALA A 44 -1.49 16.48 -14.80
C ALA A 44 -2.47 15.45 -15.37
N GLY A 45 -3.40 15.03 -14.55
CA GLY A 45 -4.50 14.15 -14.93
C GLY A 45 -5.81 14.66 -14.35
N ILE A 46 -6.88 14.40 -15.05
CA ILE A 46 -8.24 14.77 -14.66
C ILE A 46 -9.10 13.52 -14.71
N ILE A 47 -9.86 13.30 -13.66
CA ILE A 47 -10.82 12.19 -13.59
C ILE A 47 -12.19 12.68 -13.15
N ASP A 48 -13.22 11.99 -13.60
CA ASP A 48 -14.59 12.30 -13.17
C ASP A 48 -14.74 12.02 -11.67
N TYR A 49 -15.38 12.92 -10.97
CA TYR A 49 -15.59 12.86 -9.53
C TYR A 49 -16.26 11.54 -9.13
N GLY A 50 -15.75 10.94 -8.06
CA GLY A 50 -16.29 9.70 -7.52
C GLY A 50 -15.82 8.41 -8.22
N VAL A 51 -14.96 8.50 -9.25
CA VAL A 51 -14.33 7.31 -9.85
C VAL A 51 -13.17 6.83 -8.99
N THR A 52 -13.50 6.23 -7.86
CA THR A 52 -12.55 5.80 -6.81
C THR A 52 -11.40 4.94 -7.33
N ARG A 53 -11.66 4.09 -8.33
CA ARG A 53 -10.65 3.23 -8.94
C ARG A 53 -9.58 4.02 -9.71
N ALA A 54 -9.99 5.08 -10.41
CA ALA A 54 -9.08 5.97 -11.11
C ALA A 54 -8.29 6.85 -10.12
N MET A 55 -8.96 7.36 -9.07
CA MET A 55 -8.30 8.10 -7.98
C MET A 55 -7.20 7.27 -7.33
N GLY A 56 -7.49 6.00 -7.01
CA GLY A 56 -6.49 5.06 -6.49
C GLY A 56 -5.31 4.84 -7.43
N THR A 57 -5.51 4.84 -8.75
CA THR A 57 -4.44 4.71 -9.74
C THR A 57 -3.53 5.93 -9.76
N PHE A 58 -4.10 7.15 -9.73
CA PHE A 58 -3.32 8.38 -9.66
C PHE A 58 -2.54 8.50 -8.34
N GLY A 59 -3.17 8.18 -7.21
CA GLY A 59 -2.49 8.15 -5.90
C GLY A 59 -1.31 7.17 -5.88
N ARG A 60 -1.50 5.94 -6.39
CA ARG A 60 -0.42 4.95 -6.51
C ARG A 60 0.71 5.39 -7.44
N SER A 61 0.38 6.15 -8.48
CA SER A 61 1.37 6.76 -9.37
C SER A 61 1.97 8.05 -8.82
N ARG A 62 1.71 8.37 -7.53
CA ARG A 62 2.23 9.54 -6.82
C ARG A 62 1.80 10.88 -7.41
N TYR A 63 0.62 10.93 -8.00
CA TYR A 63 -0.02 12.19 -8.31
C TYR A 63 -0.67 12.76 -7.04
N GLU A 64 -0.46 14.03 -6.80
CA GLU A 64 -1.10 14.77 -5.71
C GLU A 64 -2.46 15.28 -6.18
N GLU A 65 -3.50 15.06 -5.38
CA GLU A 65 -4.80 15.68 -5.60
C GLU A 65 -4.71 17.19 -5.36
N ARG A 66 -5.23 17.98 -6.31
CA ARG A 66 -5.19 19.45 -6.25
C ARG A 66 -6.55 20.09 -6.00
N GLY A 67 -7.60 19.33 -6.15
CA GLY A 67 -8.97 19.71 -5.86
C GLY A 67 -9.93 19.38 -6.97
N ASP A 68 -11.19 19.65 -6.68
CA ASP A 68 -12.32 19.41 -7.56
C ASP A 68 -12.71 20.67 -8.29
N PHE A 69 -13.21 20.51 -9.50
CA PHE A 69 -13.77 21.59 -10.29
C PHE A 69 -14.97 21.10 -11.09
N GLN A 70 -15.84 22.05 -11.44
CA GLN A 70 -17.04 21.77 -12.22
C GLN A 70 -16.82 22.15 -13.69
N LYS A 71 -17.16 21.24 -14.60
CA LYS A 71 -17.21 21.53 -16.03
C LYS A 71 -18.40 22.45 -16.37
N GLU A 72 -18.37 23.04 -17.57
CA GLU A 72 -19.48 23.85 -18.08
C GLU A 72 -20.81 23.06 -18.16
N ASN A 73 -20.75 21.74 -18.36
CA ASN A 73 -21.92 20.86 -18.37
C ASN A 73 -22.42 20.44 -16.97
N GLY A 74 -21.82 20.95 -15.90
CA GLY A 74 -22.21 20.68 -14.53
C GLY A 74 -21.56 19.45 -13.90
N GLU A 75 -20.81 18.64 -14.64
CA GLU A 75 -20.10 17.47 -14.12
C GLU A 75 -18.90 17.89 -13.26
N MET A 76 -18.70 17.19 -12.14
CA MET A 76 -17.55 17.39 -11.27
C MET A 76 -16.37 16.54 -11.71
N GLN A 77 -15.18 17.10 -11.62
CA GLN A 77 -13.91 16.41 -11.88
C GLN A 77 -12.88 16.73 -10.81
N THR A 78 -11.95 15.81 -10.62
CA THR A 78 -10.81 15.96 -9.71
C THR A 78 -9.53 16.11 -10.53
N LEU A 79 -8.74 17.13 -10.20
CA LEU A 79 -7.42 17.39 -10.80
C LEU A 79 -6.33 16.72 -9.98
N PHE A 80 -5.50 15.97 -10.64
CA PHE A 80 -4.28 15.37 -10.14
C PHE A 80 -3.05 15.98 -10.79
N TRP A 81 -1.99 16.12 -10.02
CA TRP A 81 -0.76 16.77 -10.45
C TRP A 81 0.47 16.00 -9.95
N LYS A 82 1.52 15.99 -10.76
CA LYS A 82 2.81 15.40 -10.41
C LYS A 82 3.97 16.25 -10.92
N ASP A 83 4.92 16.53 -10.03
CA ASP A 83 6.22 17.09 -10.40
C ASP A 83 7.16 15.92 -10.78
N LEU A 84 7.44 15.77 -12.05
CA LEU A 84 8.30 14.71 -12.57
C LEU A 84 9.75 14.84 -12.12
N LYS A 85 10.21 16.03 -11.67
CA LYS A 85 11.54 16.23 -11.09
C LYS A 85 11.71 15.54 -9.74
N LYS A 86 10.60 15.35 -9.02
CA LYS A 86 10.56 14.63 -7.74
C LYS A 86 10.46 13.11 -7.91
N VAL A 87 10.29 12.63 -9.12
CA VAL A 87 10.43 11.21 -9.42
C VAL A 87 11.89 10.88 -9.22
N GLU A 88 12.15 10.02 -8.25
CA GLU A 88 13.50 9.64 -7.84
C GLU A 88 14.38 9.36 -9.06
N SER A 89 15.57 9.95 -9.08
CA SER A 89 16.46 9.96 -10.25
C SER A 89 16.80 8.56 -10.79
N HIS A 90 16.78 7.54 -9.96
CA HIS A 90 16.97 6.13 -10.36
C HIS A 90 15.83 5.57 -11.22
N LEU A 91 14.61 6.14 -11.14
CA LEU A 91 13.51 5.74 -12.02
C LEU A 91 13.65 6.31 -13.44
N MET A 92 14.44 7.37 -13.59
CA MET A 92 14.63 8.07 -14.86
C MET A 92 15.96 7.70 -15.56
N ASN A 93 16.95 7.23 -14.80
CA ASN A 93 18.29 6.96 -15.33
C ASN A 93 18.44 5.57 -15.98
N GLY A 94 17.36 4.78 -16.05
CA GLY A 94 17.42 3.46 -16.68
C GLY A 94 18.34 2.49 -15.95
N ASP A 95 18.54 2.67 -14.64
CA ASP A 95 19.16 1.66 -13.80
C ASP A 95 18.23 0.45 -13.80
N ASP A 96 18.48 -0.49 -14.71
CA ASP A 96 17.75 -1.74 -14.86
C ASP A 96 17.83 -2.62 -13.59
N ASP A 97 18.68 -2.25 -12.64
CA ASP A 97 18.87 -2.97 -11.37
C ASP A 97 17.85 -2.60 -10.27
N CYS A 98 16.98 -1.62 -10.49
CA CYS A 98 15.91 -1.33 -9.52
C CYS A 98 14.59 -1.92 -10.02
N PRO A 99 14.13 -3.05 -9.46
CA PRO A 99 12.88 -3.65 -9.89
C PRO A 99 11.73 -2.67 -9.65
N TRP A 100 10.98 -2.44 -10.71
CA TRP A 100 9.77 -1.62 -10.69
C TRP A 100 8.69 -2.40 -9.97
N PHE A 101 8.39 -2.04 -8.75
CA PHE A 101 7.29 -2.67 -8.02
C PHE A 101 5.95 -2.09 -8.50
N CYS A 102 5.04 -2.97 -8.89
CA CYS A 102 3.63 -2.62 -8.98
C CYS A 102 3.01 -2.83 -7.59
N ILE A 103 2.66 -1.73 -6.92
CA ILE A 103 2.03 -1.80 -5.60
C ILE A 103 0.53 -1.52 -5.76
N GLU A 104 -0.30 -2.47 -5.32
CA GLU A 104 -1.75 -2.36 -5.41
C GLU A 104 -2.45 -3.15 -4.30
N GLN A 105 -3.73 -2.87 -4.11
CA GLN A 105 -4.55 -3.70 -3.24
C GLN A 105 -4.80 -5.05 -3.90
N ALA A 106 -4.57 -6.11 -3.14
CA ALA A 106 -4.87 -7.48 -3.58
C ALA A 106 -6.38 -7.70 -3.67
N GLN A 107 -6.76 -8.59 -4.56
CA GLN A 107 -8.13 -9.09 -4.66
C GLN A 107 -8.36 -10.25 -3.69
N GLU A 108 -9.61 -10.50 -3.29
CA GLU A 108 -9.96 -11.61 -2.40
C GLU A 108 -9.44 -12.97 -2.91
N GLN A 109 -9.54 -13.20 -4.22
CA GLN A 109 -9.13 -14.45 -4.87
C GLN A 109 -7.60 -14.71 -4.80
N GLU A 110 -6.82 -13.69 -4.52
CA GLU A 110 -5.36 -13.77 -4.37
C GLU A 110 -4.94 -14.20 -2.94
N GLY A 111 -5.90 -14.34 -2.03
CA GLY A 111 -5.65 -14.74 -0.65
C GLY A 111 -4.79 -16.00 -0.50
N PRO A 112 -5.08 -17.11 -1.22
CA PRO A 112 -4.26 -18.31 -1.16
C PRO A 112 -2.81 -18.10 -1.66
N GLU A 113 -2.61 -17.31 -2.71
CA GLU A 113 -1.27 -16.95 -3.20
C GLU A 113 -0.50 -16.12 -2.16
N ILE A 114 -1.16 -15.15 -1.54
CA ILE A 114 -0.59 -14.35 -0.45
C ILE A 114 -0.19 -15.25 0.71
N TYR A 115 -1.03 -16.19 1.11
CA TYR A 115 -0.71 -17.12 2.20
C TYR A 115 0.50 -18.01 1.87
N ASN A 116 0.56 -18.57 0.67
CA ASN A 116 1.70 -19.36 0.20
C ASN A 116 3.00 -18.53 0.17
N PHE A 117 2.92 -17.28 -0.29
CA PHE A 117 4.04 -16.33 -0.21
C PHE A 117 4.49 -16.13 1.23
N MET A 118 3.55 -15.89 2.15
CA MET A 118 3.85 -15.71 3.58
C MET A 118 4.54 -16.93 4.18
N GLN A 119 4.07 -18.14 3.87
CA GLN A 119 4.69 -19.38 4.35
C GLN A 119 6.15 -19.49 3.87
N ARG A 120 6.40 -19.26 2.59
CA ARG A 120 7.75 -19.30 2.01
C ARG A 120 8.68 -18.30 2.71
N ILE A 121 8.24 -17.07 2.92
CA ILE A 121 9.04 -16.06 3.61
C ILE A 121 9.25 -16.41 5.08
N TYR A 122 8.20 -16.93 5.73
CA TYR A 122 8.29 -17.35 7.13
C TYR A 122 9.35 -18.45 7.34
N GLU A 123 9.45 -19.42 6.44
CA GLU A 123 10.46 -20.48 6.52
C GLU A 123 11.89 -19.91 6.56
N GLY A 124 12.16 -18.82 5.84
CA GLY A 124 13.43 -18.11 5.79
C GLY A 124 13.70 -17.18 6.97
N ILE A 125 12.77 -16.95 7.90
CA ILE A 125 13.00 -16.08 9.07
C ILE A 125 13.93 -16.79 10.07
N PRO A 126 15.10 -16.20 10.37
CA PRO A 126 16.09 -16.84 11.26
C PRO A 126 15.57 -17.06 12.69
N ASP A 127 14.87 -16.09 13.24
CA ASP A 127 14.27 -16.15 14.57
C ASP A 127 12.75 -16.08 14.48
N LYS A 128 12.10 -17.20 14.69
CA LYS A 128 10.63 -17.33 14.63
C LYS A 128 9.88 -16.51 15.67
N SER A 129 10.56 -16.06 16.74
CA SER A 129 9.96 -15.18 17.76
C SER A 129 9.59 -13.79 17.20
N TRP A 130 10.25 -13.39 16.09
CA TRP A 130 9.98 -12.09 15.46
C TRP A 130 8.62 -12.01 14.79
N PHE A 131 8.09 -13.15 14.37
CA PHE A 131 6.83 -13.22 13.64
C PHE A 131 5.95 -14.36 14.16
N SER A 132 4.68 -14.06 14.43
CA SER A 132 3.67 -15.07 14.78
C SER A 132 2.83 -15.36 13.54
N MET A 133 3.01 -16.54 12.94
CA MET A 133 2.25 -16.94 11.77
C MET A 133 0.83 -17.32 12.14
N ASP A 134 -0.14 -16.66 11.54
CA ASP A 134 -1.55 -16.98 11.65
C ASP A 134 -1.93 -18.16 10.73
N LYS A 135 -3.05 -18.83 11.04
CA LYS A 135 -3.60 -19.87 10.18
C LYS A 135 -4.14 -19.28 8.88
N GLU A 136 -4.17 -20.11 7.83
CA GLU A 136 -4.65 -19.73 6.51
C GLU A 136 -6.03 -19.07 6.55
N GLU A 137 -7.00 -19.69 7.21
CA GLU A 137 -8.38 -19.18 7.31
C GLU A 137 -8.43 -17.74 7.84
N LYS A 138 -7.55 -17.42 8.81
CA LYS A 138 -7.49 -16.09 9.40
C LYS A 138 -6.90 -15.07 8.40
N ILE A 139 -5.87 -15.47 7.67
CA ILE A 139 -5.26 -14.62 6.62
C ILE A 139 -6.24 -14.37 5.49
N LEU A 140 -6.92 -15.42 4.99
CA LEU A 140 -7.95 -15.28 3.96
C LEU A 140 -9.07 -14.32 4.41
N ARG A 141 -9.51 -14.43 5.67
CA ARG A 141 -10.49 -13.51 6.23
C ARG A 141 -9.99 -12.05 6.27
N TYR A 142 -8.71 -11.83 6.59
CA TYR A 142 -8.14 -10.48 6.58
C TYR A 142 -8.09 -9.89 5.18
N VAL A 143 -7.74 -10.69 4.18
CA VAL A 143 -7.69 -10.24 2.79
C VAL A 143 -9.09 -9.93 2.23
N ALA A 144 -10.10 -10.74 2.60
CA ALA A 144 -11.43 -10.67 2.02
C ALA A 144 -12.37 -9.68 2.74
N THR A 145 -12.48 -9.76 4.08
CA THR A 145 -13.58 -9.13 4.81
C THR A 145 -13.19 -8.36 6.08
N ALA A 146 -12.16 -8.81 6.79
CA ALA A 146 -11.76 -8.21 8.07
C ALA A 146 -10.57 -7.24 7.91
N GLY A 147 -10.28 -6.83 6.69
CA GLY A 147 -9.17 -5.95 6.35
C GLY A 147 -8.95 -5.87 4.85
N PHE A 148 -7.72 -5.73 4.47
CA PHE A 148 -7.25 -5.81 3.08
C PHE A 148 -5.75 -6.11 3.04
N ALA A 149 -5.28 -6.60 1.91
CA ALA A 149 -3.86 -6.72 1.63
C ALA A 149 -3.41 -5.73 0.56
N VAL A 150 -2.20 -5.21 0.71
CA VAL A 150 -1.46 -4.50 -0.32
C VAL A 150 -0.34 -5.43 -0.77
N LYS A 151 -0.24 -5.67 -2.06
CA LYS A 151 0.83 -6.49 -2.66
C LYS A 151 1.77 -5.63 -3.47
N ALA A 152 3.03 -6.06 -3.56
CA ALA A 152 4.01 -5.53 -4.48
C ALA A 152 4.48 -6.66 -5.39
N GLU A 153 4.47 -6.42 -6.68
CA GLU A 153 4.96 -7.34 -7.68
C GLU A 153 6.15 -6.74 -8.43
N ALA A 154 7.16 -7.56 -8.65
CA ALA A 154 8.35 -7.22 -9.42
C ALA A 154 8.34 -7.89 -10.79
N PRO A 155 8.83 -7.25 -11.86
CA PRO A 155 9.03 -7.93 -13.14
C PRO A 155 10.19 -8.92 -13.04
N VAL A 156 9.99 -10.15 -13.51
CA VAL A 156 11.02 -11.21 -13.55
C VAL A 156 11.55 -11.51 -14.96
N GLY A 157 11.11 -10.74 -15.92
CA GLY A 157 11.50 -10.86 -17.33
C GLY A 157 10.30 -11.06 -18.25
N GLY A 158 10.44 -10.68 -19.52
CA GLY A 158 9.34 -10.75 -20.48
C GLY A 158 8.11 -9.97 -20.00
N HIS A 159 7.00 -10.67 -19.80
CA HIS A 159 5.74 -10.11 -19.28
C HIS A 159 5.35 -10.75 -17.93
N GLU A 160 6.26 -11.49 -17.34
CA GLU A 160 6.02 -12.16 -16.07
C GLU A 160 6.38 -11.27 -14.89
N TYR A 161 5.68 -11.52 -13.77
CA TYR A 161 5.86 -10.79 -12.53
C TYR A 161 5.75 -11.77 -11.37
N GLU A 162 6.48 -11.51 -10.33
CA GLU A 162 6.41 -12.29 -9.10
C GLU A 162 6.04 -11.40 -7.91
N LEU A 163 5.46 -12.01 -6.90
CA LEU A 163 5.12 -11.36 -5.66
C LEU A 163 6.39 -11.07 -4.87
N ALA A 164 6.74 -9.78 -4.75
CA ALA A 164 7.94 -9.28 -4.09
C ALA A 164 7.70 -8.93 -2.62
N GLY A 165 6.46 -8.61 -2.25
CA GLY A 165 6.11 -8.28 -0.89
C GLY A 165 4.62 -8.08 -0.69
N ILE A 166 4.19 -8.20 0.58
CA ILE A 166 2.81 -7.97 0.99
C ILE A 166 2.76 -7.15 2.28
N PHE A 167 1.65 -6.45 2.44
CA PHE A 167 1.26 -5.85 3.69
C PHE A 167 -0.23 -6.11 3.93
N ILE A 168 -0.57 -6.58 5.13
CA ILE A 168 -1.96 -6.81 5.54
C ILE A 168 -2.32 -5.80 6.61
N ALA A 169 -3.38 -5.04 6.38
CA ALA A 169 -4.05 -4.24 7.37
C ALA A 169 -5.32 -4.96 7.83
N ARG A 170 -5.51 -5.04 9.13
CA ARG A 170 -6.76 -5.53 9.73
C ARG A 170 -7.59 -4.34 10.16
N THR A 171 -8.83 -4.33 9.74
CA THR A 171 -9.80 -3.34 10.16
C THR A 171 -10.47 -3.73 11.48
N SER A 172 -10.99 -2.75 12.18
CA SER A 172 -11.33 -2.89 13.59
C SER A 172 -12.42 -3.91 13.85
N GLU A 173 -12.13 -4.85 14.73
CA GLU A 173 -13.13 -5.57 15.50
C GLU A 173 -13.09 -5.06 16.95
N LEU A 174 -14.26 -4.77 17.52
CA LEU A 174 -14.36 -4.50 18.96
C LEU A 174 -14.04 -5.80 19.69
N GLY A 175 -13.01 -5.81 20.52
CA GLY A 175 -12.63 -6.99 21.27
C GLY A 175 -11.26 -6.86 21.93
N GLU A 176 -10.84 -7.90 22.63
CA GLU A 176 -9.60 -7.92 23.42
C GLU A 176 -8.34 -7.74 22.56
N GLU A 177 -8.41 -8.10 21.28
CA GLU A 177 -7.31 -7.94 20.34
C GLU A 177 -7.16 -6.50 19.80
N ASN A 178 -8.13 -5.61 20.08
CA ASN A 178 -8.02 -4.23 19.64
C ASN A 178 -6.92 -3.49 20.42
N LEU A 179 -5.87 -3.07 19.71
CA LEU A 179 -4.73 -2.37 20.30
C LEU A 179 -5.07 -0.97 20.83
N GLY A 180 -6.20 -0.40 20.46
CA GLY A 180 -6.69 0.88 20.98
C GLY A 180 -6.87 0.90 22.51
N LYS A 181 -6.97 -0.27 23.15
CA LYS A 181 -6.98 -0.40 24.61
C LYS A 181 -5.74 0.22 25.30
N TYR A 182 -4.60 0.30 24.62
CA TYR A 182 -3.40 0.93 25.16
C TYR A 182 -3.48 2.46 25.16
N LEU A 183 -4.49 3.04 24.52
CA LEU A 183 -4.71 4.48 24.39
C LEU A 183 -5.89 4.98 25.23
N ASN A 184 -6.55 4.11 25.99
CA ASN A 184 -7.77 4.41 26.76
C ASN A 184 -8.88 5.05 25.90
N LEU A 185 -9.03 4.58 24.65
CA LEU A 185 -10.05 5.04 23.72
C LEU A 185 -11.44 4.54 24.14
N ASN A 186 -12.47 5.34 23.90
CA ASN A 186 -13.86 4.91 24.08
C ASN A 186 -14.30 3.95 22.95
N GLU A 187 -15.49 3.35 23.06
CA GLU A 187 -15.97 2.36 22.07
C GLU A 187 -16.09 2.92 20.66
N GLU A 188 -16.52 4.18 20.49
CA GLU A 188 -16.62 4.83 19.19
C GLU A 188 -15.23 5.02 18.57
N GLU A 189 -14.29 5.50 19.36
CA GLU A 189 -12.90 5.68 18.91
C GLU A 189 -12.24 4.33 18.58
N LEU A 190 -12.54 3.26 19.34
CA LEU A 190 -12.05 1.91 19.06
C LEU A 190 -12.48 1.41 17.67
N THR A 191 -13.65 1.82 17.16
CA THR A 191 -14.08 1.49 15.80
C THR A 191 -13.25 2.17 14.72
N ARG A 192 -12.49 3.22 15.07
CA ARG A 192 -11.61 3.98 14.19
C ARG A 192 -10.13 3.56 14.30
N VAL A 193 -9.86 2.46 14.96
CA VAL A 193 -8.51 1.86 15.05
C VAL A 193 -8.34 0.83 13.94
N ALA A 194 -7.28 0.93 13.17
CA ALA A 194 -6.85 -0.13 12.25
C ALA A 194 -5.50 -0.70 12.69
N HIS A 195 -5.30 -1.98 12.40
CA HIS A 195 -4.10 -2.70 12.79
C HIS A 195 -3.19 -2.90 11.57
N MET A 196 -1.95 -2.46 11.70
CA MET A 196 -0.85 -2.69 10.77
C MET A 196 -0.29 -4.09 11.07
N GLU A 197 -0.94 -5.12 10.52
CA GLU A 197 -0.88 -6.47 11.04
C GLU A 197 0.34 -7.24 10.56
N ILE A 198 0.56 -7.33 9.25
CA ILE A 198 1.59 -8.18 8.66
C ILE A 198 2.33 -7.41 7.57
N ALA A 199 3.66 -7.46 7.61
CA ALA A 199 4.54 -6.97 6.55
C ALA A 199 5.58 -8.04 6.20
N MET A 200 5.60 -8.48 4.97
CA MET A 200 6.60 -9.43 4.47
C MET A 200 7.15 -8.97 3.13
N VAL A 201 8.47 -9.07 2.99
CA VAL A 201 9.19 -8.77 1.75
C VAL A 201 10.16 -9.91 1.47
N ASP A 202 10.12 -10.40 0.25
CA ASP A 202 11.05 -11.41 -0.23
C ASP A 202 12.50 -10.93 -0.08
N GLU A 203 13.41 -11.83 0.26
CA GLU A 203 14.80 -11.47 0.57
C GLU A 203 15.52 -10.84 -0.62
N GLU A 204 15.18 -11.23 -1.86
CA GLU A 204 15.75 -10.65 -3.06
C GLU A 204 15.41 -9.17 -3.25
N PHE A 205 14.30 -8.74 -2.65
CA PHE A 205 13.79 -7.36 -2.76
C PHE A 205 13.97 -6.53 -1.49
N ARG A 206 14.64 -7.09 -0.45
CA ARG A 206 14.94 -6.36 0.79
C ARG A 206 15.97 -5.23 0.56
N GLY A 207 16.03 -4.30 1.51
CA GLY A 207 16.97 -3.17 1.46
C GLY A 207 16.55 -2.03 0.53
N ARG A 208 15.49 -2.18 -0.25
CA ARG A 208 14.99 -1.21 -1.25
C ARG A 208 13.82 -0.34 -0.74
N GLY A 209 13.52 -0.40 0.56
CA GLY A 209 12.44 0.39 1.16
C GLY A 209 11.04 -0.14 0.89
N LEU A 210 10.88 -1.30 0.24
CA LEU A 210 9.59 -1.84 -0.21
C LEU A 210 8.58 -2.00 0.94
N GLN A 211 9.00 -2.52 2.11
CA GLN A 211 8.13 -2.63 3.27
C GLN A 211 7.54 -1.28 3.68
N LYS A 212 8.34 -0.22 3.66
CA LYS A 212 7.86 1.14 4.00
C LYS A 212 6.84 1.65 2.99
N GLU A 213 7.06 1.41 1.70
CA GLU A 213 6.11 1.82 0.66
C GLU A 213 4.78 1.04 0.74
N LEU A 214 4.82 -0.27 1.01
CA LEU A 214 3.63 -1.08 1.26
C LEU A 214 2.83 -0.55 2.46
N MET A 215 3.51 -0.29 3.59
CA MET A 215 2.87 0.29 4.78
C MET A 215 2.25 1.66 4.48
N LYS A 216 2.96 2.53 3.76
CA LYS A 216 2.47 3.85 3.38
C LYS A 216 1.22 3.76 2.50
N THR A 217 1.21 2.87 1.52
CA THR A 217 0.03 2.64 0.68
C THR A 217 -1.17 2.18 1.51
N ALA A 218 -0.94 1.31 2.49
CA ALA A 218 -1.99 0.87 3.40
C ALA A 218 -2.49 2.02 4.30
N GLU A 219 -1.59 2.89 4.81
CA GLU A 219 -1.97 4.08 5.58
C GLU A 219 -2.87 5.03 4.79
N GLU A 220 -2.52 5.30 3.53
CA GLU A 220 -3.30 6.17 2.64
C GLU A 220 -4.71 5.59 2.42
N HIS A 221 -4.80 4.28 2.24
CA HIS A 221 -6.09 3.61 2.09
C HIS A 221 -6.92 3.64 3.38
N LEU A 222 -6.31 3.37 4.54
CA LEU A 222 -6.98 3.43 5.84
C LEU A 222 -7.48 4.84 6.17
N LYS A 223 -6.69 5.85 5.84
CA LYS A 223 -7.11 7.26 5.97
C LYS A 223 -8.33 7.56 5.12
N PHE A 224 -8.35 7.10 3.87
CA PHE A 224 -9.51 7.24 2.99
C PHE A 224 -10.76 6.55 3.55
N LEU A 225 -10.59 5.38 4.18
CA LEU A 225 -11.68 4.65 4.85
C LEU A 225 -12.15 5.29 6.17
N GLY A 226 -11.50 6.37 6.62
CA GLY A 226 -11.88 7.12 7.81
C GLY A 226 -11.37 6.52 9.12
N TYR A 227 -10.29 5.73 9.10
CA TYR A 227 -9.58 5.33 10.31
C TYR A 227 -8.75 6.49 10.83
N HIS A 228 -8.67 6.62 12.15
CA HIS A 228 -7.95 7.71 12.82
C HIS A 228 -6.69 7.24 13.54
N TRP A 229 -6.66 5.99 13.93
CA TRP A 229 -5.57 5.41 14.70
C TRP A 229 -5.03 4.19 13.98
N LEU A 230 -3.74 4.22 13.67
CA LEU A 230 -3.03 3.09 13.08
C LEU A 230 -2.14 2.48 14.16
N MET A 231 -2.35 1.22 14.46
CA MET A 231 -1.61 0.53 15.50
C MET A 231 -0.99 -0.76 14.98
N GLY A 232 0.16 -1.12 15.50
CA GLY A 232 0.82 -2.36 15.11
C GLY A 232 1.81 -2.82 16.16
N THR A 233 2.35 -4.01 15.99
CA THR A 233 3.34 -4.57 16.92
C THR A 233 4.59 -5.03 16.18
N ALA A 234 5.75 -4.93 16.84
CA ALA A 234 6.99 -5.54 16.37
C ALA A 234 7.82 -6.10 17.52
N HIS A 235 8.54 -7.19 17.26
CA HIS A 235 9.51 -7.69 18.20
C HIS A 235 10.63 -6.65 18.39
N PRO A 236 11.09 -6.36 19.63
CA PRO A 236 12.12 -5.34 19.88
C PRO A 236 13.41 -5.56 19.09
N GLU A 237 13.80 -6.80 18.87
CA GLU A 237 15.02 -7.16 18.14
C GLU A 237 14.85 -7.17 16.62
N ASN A 238 13.61 -7.15 16.12
CA ASN A 238 13.35 -6.94 14.68
C ASN A 238 13.56 -5.48 14.32
N VAL A 239 14.83 -5.07 14.26
CA VAL A 239 15.24 -3.68 14.01
C VAL A 239 14.70 -3.13 12.69
N TYR A 240 14.47 -3.99 11.71
CA TYR A 240 13.92 -3.59 10.40
C TYR A 240 12.48 -3.12 10.55
N SER A 241 11.63 -3.92 11.20
CA SER A 241 10.24 -3.56 11.43
C SER A 241 10.10 -2.35 12.36
N VAL A 242 10.87 -2.33 13.46
CA VAL A 242 10.91 -1.19 14.40
C VAL A 242 11.30 0.11 13.68
N ASN A 243 12.32 0.07 12.83
CA ASN A 243 12.77 1.25 12.10
C ASN A 243 11.76 1.71 11.04
N ASN A 244 11.03 0.80 10.39
CA ASN A 244 9.99 1.18 9.44
C ASN A 244 8.83 1.89 10.14
N PHE A 245 8.34 1.38 11.28
CA PHE A 245 7.35 2.09 12.08
C PHE A 245 7.82 3.50 12.47
N ARG A 246 9.03 3.63 13.01
CA ARG A 246 9.60 4.94 13.41
C ARG A 246 9.74 5.91 12.24
N LYS A 247 10.24 5.45 11.09
CA LYS A 247 10.40 6.28 9.89
C LYS A 247 9.06 6.76 9.30
N LEU A 248 7.98 6.04 9.57
CA LEU A 248 6.62 6.43 9.19
C LEU A 248 5.92 7.28 10.26
N GLY A 249 6.61 7.61 11.35
CA GLY A 249 6.09 8.49 12.39
C GLY A 249 5.23 7.80 13.45
N TYR A 250 5.36 6.48 13.59
CA TYR A 250 4.73 5.76 14.71
C TYR A 250 5.54 5.93 15.99
N GLU A 251 4.84 6.08 17.09
CA GLU A 251 5.38 6.13 18.44
C GLU A 251 5.14 4.82 19.19
N ILE A 252 6.05 4.45 20.08
CA ILE A 252 5.86 3.29 20.96
C ILE A 252 4.99 3.74 22.13
N VAL A 253 3.78 3.20 22.24
CA VAL A 253 2.82 3.52 23.30
C VAL A 253 2.81 2.48 24.41
N ALA A 254 3.31 1.26 24.16
CA ALA A 254 3.43 0.22 25.18
C ALA A 254 4.53 -0.79 24.82
N LYS A 255 4.96 -1.54 25.86
CA LYS A 255 5.75 -2.77 25.73
C LYS A 255 4.97 -3.86 26.44
N ASP A 256 4.72 -4.95 25.75
CA ASP A 256 3.86 -6.03 26.26
C ASP A 256 4.33 -7.40 25.78
N LEU A 257 3.85 -8.44 26.42
CA LEU A 257 4.03 -9.83 25.98
C LEU A 257 2.78 -10.27 25.21
N LYS A 258 2.95 -10.68 23.95
CA LYS A 258 1.88 -11.11 23.09
C LYS A 258 2.19 -12.47 22.46
N TYR A 259 1.20 -13.04 21.80
CA TYR A 259 1.39 -14.27 20.99
C TYR A 259 2.05 -15.41 21.80
N GLY A 260 1.56 -15.66 23.03
CA GLY A 260 2.09 -16.70 23.87
C GLY A 260 3.36 -16.31 24.68
N GLY A 261 3.56 -15.01 24.95
CA GLY A 261 4.64 -14.53 25.82
C GLY A 261 5.80 -13.89 25.08
N LEU A 262 5.64 -13.60 23.78
CA LEU A 262 6.67 -12.96 22.98
C LEU A 262 6.71 -11.44 23.21
N PRO A 263 7.89 -10.82 23.47
CA PRO A 263 7.99 -9.38 23.68
C PRO A 263 7.59 -8.60 22.42
N ARG A 264 6.81 -7.54 22.61
CA ARG A 264 6.39 -6.64 21.53
C ARG A 264 6.44 -5.19 21.97
N TYR A 265 6.90 -4.32 21.08
CA TYR A 265 6.56 -2.91 21.10
C TYR A 265 5.17 -2.75 20.47
N VAL A 266 4.32 -1.96 21.11
CA VAL A 266 3.05 -1.54 20.54
C VAL A 266 3.24 -0.13 19.98
N PHE A 267 3.02 0.00 18.69
CA PHE A 267 3.18 1.26 17.96
C PHE A 267 1.81 1.89 17.69
N CYS A 268 1.78 3.21 17.68
CA CYS A 268 0.62 3.99 17.33
C CYS A 268 1.00 5.19 16.46
N LYS A 269 0.13 5.50 15.51
CA LYS A 269 0.15 6.74 14.72
C LYS A 269 -1.28 7.25 14.59
N LYS A 270 -1.49 8.52 14.88
CA LYS A 270 -2.75 9.22 14.59
C LYS A 270 -2.66 9.84 13.19
N ILE A 271 -3.70 9.62 12.36
CA ILE A 271 -3.75 10.11 10.97
C ILE A 271 -4.97 10.99 10.71
#